data_ecdf12e26f1b6fbe325a6a1c3dd8a6a1
#
_entry.id   ecdf12e26f1b6fbe325a6a1c3dd8a6a1
#
_cell.length_a   1.000
_cell.length_b   1.000
_cell.length_c   1.000
_cell.angle_alpha   90.00
_cell.angle_beta   90.00
_cell.angle_gamma   90.00
#
_symmetry.space_group_name_H-M   'P 1'
#
loop_
_entity.id
_entity.type
_entity.pdbx_description
1 polymer ?
#
loop_
_entity_poly.entity_id
_entity_poly.type
_entity_poly.pdbx_seq_one_letter_code
_entity_poly.pdbx_strand_id
1 'polypeptide(L)'
;MTDITTVKQRFGIIGTSELLDRALEVAVRVAPTDLTVLVTGESGVGKEFFPQVIHAYSARKHNKYIAVNCAAIPEGTIDSELFGHEKGSFTGALEARKGYFEEADGGTIFLDEVAELPHPTQARLLRVLQTGEFIRVGSSKVQKTDVRVVAATNMNLQQAIASGRFREDLYYRLSTVPITVPSLRERPQDIPLLFRKFAADVAAQYRMPAVTLDAAAREMLMHYYWRGNIRPLKNVAEQISAIEQTRLITADVLSRYLPPQDGGTPAPMGGMRADDTMSTERELLYKVLFDMRADINDLKRMMSELMHNTQAPCGPVHDVKALLPTTAQSSASAYAPAAVYAESEDVTDEPPREMTKADMQREQIIRALRRNNGRRREAAAELFMSERTLYRKIKELGIEDN
;
A
#
# COMPACT_ATOMS: atom_id res chain seq x y z
N MET A 1 -0.32 39.35 -16.34
CA MET A 1 -0.48 37.88 -16.38
C MET A 1 0.81 37.26 -15.84
N THR A 2 0.74 36.36 -14.87
CA THR A 2 1.93 35.67 -14.35
C THR A 2 2.43 34.77 -15.46
N ASP A 3 3.69 34.90 -15.85
CA ASP A 3 4.30 34.00 -16.86
C ASP A 3 4.42 32.57 -16.29
N ILE A 4 3.87 31.59 -17.00
CA ILE A 4 3.90 30.18 -16.63
C ILE A 4 5.34 29.66 -16.51
N THR A 5 6.24 30.21 -17.31
CA THR A 5 7.69 29.90 -17.23
C THR A 5 8.26 30.25 -15.86
N THR A 6 7.90 31.40 -15.33
CA THR A 6 8.30 31.84 -13.98
C THR A 6 7.71 30.93 -12.89
N VAL A 7 6.45 30.50 -13.05
CA VAL A 7 5.82 29.52 -12.12
C VAL A 7 6.57 28.21 -12.13
N LYS A 8 6.84 27.64 -13.32
CA LYS A 8 7.59 26.41 -13.47
C LYS A 8 8.97 26.48 -12.80
N GLN A 9 9.71 27.56 -13.07
CA GLN A 9 11.04 27.75 -12.49
C GLN A 9 10.98 27.84 -10.96
N ARG A 10 10.04 28.59 -10.41
CA ARG A 10 9.89 28.80 -8.97
C ARG A 10 9.57 27.50 -8.21
N PHE A 11 8.76 26.62 -8.77
CA PHE A 11 8.34 25.37 -8.14
C PHE A 11 9.08 24.12 -8.64
N GLY A 12 10.07 24.30 -9.53
CA GLY A 12 10.84 23.17 -10.07
C GLY A 12 10.01 22.26 -10.98
N ILE A 13 8.94 22.77 -11.57
CA ILE A 13 8.07 22.01 -12.48
C ILE A 13 8.72 21.96 -13.85
N ILE A 14 8.96 20.74 -14.37
CA ILE A 14 9.63 20.54 -15.65
C ILE A 14 8.64 20.01 -16.65
N GLY A 15 8.65 20.60 -17.83
CA GLY A 15 7.84 20.21 -18.97
C GLY A 15 7.56 21.38 -19.90
N THR A 16 7.27 21.04 -21.15
CA THR A 16 6.91 21.98 -22.23
C THR A 16 5.55 21.66 -22.84
N SER A 17 4.86 20.66 -22.25
CA SER A 17 3.54 20.22 -22.74
C SER A 17 2.48 21.30 -22.51
N GLU A 18 1.69 21.59 -23.56
CA GLU A 18 0.55 22.52 -23.48
C GLU A 18 -0.51 22.07 -22.47
N LEU A 19 -0.71 20.74 -22.29
CA LEU A 19 -1.68 20.23 -21.33
C LEU A 19 -1.26 20.57 -19.89
N LEU A 20 0.04 20.45 -19.59
CA LEU A 20 0.58 20.84 -18.29
C LEU A 20 0.47 22.36 -18.09
N ASP A 21 0.74 23.14 -19.14
CA ASP A 21 0.67 24.60 -19.08
C ASP A 21 -0.76 25.09 -18.83
N ARG A 22 -1.75 24.49 -19.51
CA ARG A 22 -3.18 24.77 -19.25
C ARG A 22 -3.58 24.45 -17.82
N ALA A 23 -3.14 23.31 -17.30
CA ALA A 23 -3.42 22.94 -15.90
C ALA A 23 -2.82 23.97 -14.91
N LEU A 24 -1.58 24.42 -15.15
CA LEU A 24 -0.92 25.45 -14.34
C LEU A 24 -1.58 26.81 -14.49
N GLU A 25 -2.02 27.20 -15.69
CA GLU A 25 -2.79 28.43 -15.89
C GLU A 25 -4.07 28.44 -15.06
N VAL A 26 -4.84 27.34 -15.06
CA VAL A 26 -6.04 27.22 -14.22
C VAL A 26 -5.68 27.37 -12.75
N ALA A 27 -4.61 26.71 -12.28
CA ALA A 27 -4.15 26.82 -10.91
C ALA A 27 -3.80 28.25 -10.51
N VAL A 28 -3.08 28.99 -11.36
CA VAL A 28 -2.73 30.41 -11.12
C VAL A 28 -3.96 31.32 -11.16
N ARG A 29 -4.89 31.08 -12.09
CA ARG A 29 -6.13 31.91 -12.21
C ARG A 29 -7.05 31.70 -11.03
N VAL A 30 -7.17 30.48 -10.48
CA VAL A 30 -8.01 30.21 -9.31
C VAL A 30 -7.35 30.61 -8.00
N ALA A 31 -6.04 30.78 -7.97
CA ALA A 31 -5.28 31.08 -6.76
C ALA A 31 -5.80 32.28 -5.95
N PRO A 32 -6.19 33.43 -6.54
CA PRO A 32 -6.71 34.60 -5.80
C PRO A 32 -8.09 34.38 -5.16
N THR A 33 -8.81 33.31 -5.55
CA THR A 33 -10.16 33.01 -5.02
C THR A 33 -10.07 32.02 -3.85
N ASP A 34 -11.13 31.95 -3.04
CA ASP A 34 -11.26 30.95 -1.98
C ASP A 34 -12.00 29.67 -2.44
N LEU A 35 -12.18 29.49 -3.76
CA LEU A 35 -12.84 28.33 -4.32
C LEU A 35 -12.06 27.04 -4.00
N THR A 36 -12.79 25.98 -3.72
CA THR A 36 -12.23 24.62 -3.57
C THR A 36 -11.73 24.12 -4.91
N VAL A 37 -10.57 23.51 -4.91
CA VAL A 37 -9.92 22.96 -6.11
C VAL A 37 -9.73 21.45 -5.94
N LEU A 38 -10.15 20.69 -6.95
CA LEU A 38 -9.92 19.25 -7.03
C LEU A 38 -8.88 18.95 -8.11
N VAL A 39 -7.72 18.48 -7.71
CA VAL A 39 -6.62 18.07 -8.59
C VAL A 39 -6.74 16.57 -8.87
N THR A 40 -6.99 16.18 -10.10
CA THR A 40 -7.09 14.79 -10.52
C THR A 40 -5.92 14.40 -11.42
N GLY A 41 -5.52 13.14 -11.38
CA GLY A 41 -4.45 12.60 -12.23
C GLY A 41 -3.86 11.33 -11.64
N GLU A 42 -3.16 10.56 -12.44
CA GLU A 42 -2.56 9.31 -12.01
C GLU A 42 -1.54 9.49 -10.88
N SER A 43 -1.22 8.39 -10.19
CA SER A 43 -0.17 8.40 -9.17
C SER A 43 1.17 8.78 -9.80
N GLY A 44 1.95 9.62 -9.10
CA GLY A 44 3.29 10.03 -9.51
C GLY A 44 3.37 11.03 -10.67
N VAL A 45 2.27 11.72 -11.04
CA VAL A 45 2.29 12.77 -12.10
C VAL A 45 2.77 14.13 -11.62
N GLY A 46 2.87 14.33 -10.28
CA GLY A 46 3.28 15.60 -9.67
C GLY A 46 2.11 16.47 -9.21
N LYS A 47 1.01 15.85 -8.74
CA LYS A 47 -0.17 16.60 -8.22
C LYS A 47 0.17 17.55 -7.07
N GLU A 48 1.16 17.21 -6.27
CA GLU A 48 1.60 17.95 -5.08
C GLU A 48 2.12 19.36 -5.37
N PHE A 49 2.53 19.65 -6.60
CA PHE A 49 2.98 21.01 -6.96
C PHE A 49 1.82 22.01 -7.11
N PHE A 50 0.65 21.55 -7.55
CA PHE A 50 -0.50 22.42 -7.81
C PHE A 50 -1.02 23.14 -6.55
N PRO A 51 -1.24 22.47 -5.41
CA PRO A 51 -1.63 23.14 -4.17
C PRO A 51 -0.61 24.16 -3.69
N GLN A 52 0.70 23.89 -3.88
CA GLN A 52 1.76 24.83 -3.54
C GLN A 52 1.71 26.09 -4.42
N VAL A 53 1.50 25.91 -5.73
CA VAL A 53 1.30 27.02 -6.67
C VAL A 53 0.06 27.82 -6.27
N ILE A 54 -1.08 27.16 -6.03
CA ILE A 54 -2.33 27.81 -5.64
C ILE A 54 -2.14 28.61 -4.35
N HIS A 55 -1.52 28.03 -3.33
CA HIS A 55 -1.27 28.73 -2.07
C HIS A 55 -0.34 29.94 -2.26
N ALA A 56 0.77 29.79 -2.98
CA ALA A 56 1.76 30.84 -3.16
C ALA A 56 1.27 32.07 -3.96
N TYR A 57 0.25 31.88 -4.81
CA TYR A 57 -0.39 32.95 -5.57
C TYR A 57 -1.75 33.39 -4.98
N SER A 58 -2.13 32.85 -3.81
CA SER A 58 -3.37 33.22 -3.12
C SER A 58 -3.21 34.47 -2.24
N ALA A 59 -4.36 35.00 -1.78
CA ALA A 59 -4.38 36.01 -0.73
C ALA A 59 -3.81 35.48 0.60
N ARG A 60 -3.85 34.15 0.81
CA ARG A 60 -3.42 33.46 2.03
C ARG A 60 -1.96 32.99 2.00
N LYS A 61 -1.14 33.44 1.05
CA LYS A 61 0.26 33.03 0.81
C LYS A 61 1.22 33.19 2.01
N HIS A 62 0.87 34.02 2.98
CA HIS A 62 1.65 34.24 4.19
C HIS A 62 1.10 33.50 5.40
N ASN A 63 -0.04 32.84 5.25
CA ASN A 63 -0.67 32.03 6.28
C ASN A 63 -0.20 30.59 6.21
N LYS A 64 -0.66 29.74 7.14
CA LYS A 64 -0.25 28.33 7.20
C LYS A 64 -0.69 27.57 5.96
N TYR A 65 0.20 26.74 5.46
CA TYR A 65 -0.06 25.71 4.47
C TYR A 65 0.17 24.35 5.12
N ILE A 66 -0.86 23.52 5.18
CA ILE A 66 -0.78 22.18 5.76
C ILE A 66 -1.13 21.16 4.67
N ALA A 67 -0.23 20.21 4.42
CA ALA A 67 -0.44 19.11 3.50
C ALA A 67 -0.67 17.81 4.30
N VAL A 68 -1.76 17.13 4.01
CA VAL A 68 -2.18 15.89 4.67
C VAL A 68 -2.39 14.82 3.60
N ASN A 69 -1.71 13.69 3.74
CA ASN A 69 -1.99 12.52 2.92
C ASN A 69 -2.98 11.63 3.66
N CYS A 70 -4.23 11.56 3.15
CA CYS A 70 -5.32 10.82 3.78
C CYS A 70 -5.08 9.30 3.78
N ALA A 71 -4.39 8.76 2.78
CA ALA A 71 -4.07 7.34 2.70
C ALA A 71 -2.98 6.91 3.72
N ALA A 72 -2.15 7.86 4.19
CA ALA A 72 -1.09 7.56 5.15
C ALA A 72 -1.57 7.51 6.61
N ILE A 73 -2.79 7.98 6.89
CA ILE A 73 -3.35 8.01 8.24
C ILE A 73 -4.31 6.83 8.43
N PRO A 74 -4.12 5.99 9.46
CA PRO A 74 -5.03 4.88 9.72
C PRO A 74 -6.48 5.34 9.92
N GLU A 75 -7.44 4.56 9.41
CA GLU A 75 -8.88 4.88 9.48
C GLU A 75 -9.36 5.18 10.91
N GLY A 76 -8.86 4.44 11.91
CA GLY A 76 -9.23 4.63 13.32
C GLY A 76 -8.75 5.94 13.95
N THR A 77 -7.81 6.66 13.33
CA THR A 77 -7.22 7.90 13.88
C THR A 77 -7.47 9.12 13.00
N ILE A 78 -7.90 8.94 11.74
CA ILE A 78 -8.03 10.03 10.76
C ILE A 78 -8.95 11.16 11.22
N ASP A 79 -10.07 10.83 11.88
CA ASP A 79 -10.97 11.84 12.43
C ASP A 79 -10.31 12.68 13.52
N SER A 80 -9.53 12.04 14.38
CA SER A 80 -8.78 12.70 15.45
C SER A 80 -7.66 13.60 14.92
N GLU A 81 -6.98 13.18 13.86
CA GLU A 81 -5.93 13.99 13.22
C GLU A 81 -6.52 15.18 12.44
N LEU A 82 -7.60 14.97 11.68
CA LEU A 82 -8.22 16.05 10.90
C LEU A 82 -8.95 17.08 11.77
N PHE A 83 -9.78 16.62 12.72
CA PHE A 83 -10.71 17.49 13.47
C PHE A 83 -10.28 17.71 14.92
N GLY A 84 -9.27 16.99 15.41
CA GLY A 84 -8.82 17.03 16.80
C GLY A 84 -9.67 16.20 17.75
N HIS A 85 -9.21 16.07 18.97
CA HIS A 85 -9.89 15.29 20.01
C HIS A 85 -9.80 15.92 21.39
N GLU A 86 -10.78 15.61 22.22
CA GLU A 86 -10.79 15.97 23.63
C GLU A 86 -10.13 14.86 24.48
N LYS A 87 -9.67 15.23 25.67
CA LYS A 87 -9.10 14.29 26.63
C LYS A 87 -10.10 13.18 26.96
N GLY A 88 -9.65 11.92 26.89
CA GLY A 88 -10.48 10.75 27.23
C GLY A 88 -11.46 10.31 26.12
N SER A 89 -11.40 10.87 24.92
CA SER A 89 -12.32 10.54 23.82
C SER A 89 -12.14 9.13 23.25
N PHE A 90 -10.96 8.53 23.44
CA PHE A 90 -10.67 7.13 23.09
C PHE A 90 -9.52 6.59 23.97
N THR A 91 -9.31 5.29 23.94
CA THR A 91 -8.23 4.63 24.69
C THR A 91 -6.87 5.13 24.21
N GLY A 92 -6.16 5.93 25.04
CA GLY A 92 -4.90 6.58 24.68
C GLY A 92 -4.98 8.09 24.49
N ALA A 93 -6.14 8.71 24.50
CA ALA A 93 -6.32 10.17 24.48
C ALA A 93 -6.03 10.78 25.88
N LEU A 94 -4.75 10.83 26.25
CA LEU A 94 -4.31 11.35 27.55
C LEU A 94 -4.51 12.87 27.68
N GLU A 95 -4.39 13.59 26.58
CA GLU A 95 -4.56 15.03 26.47
C GLU A 95 -5.43 15.41 25.27
N ALA A 96 -6.01 16.61 25.28
CA ALA A 96 -6.71 17.16 24.14
C ALA A 96 -5.69 17.63 23.06
N ARG A 97 -5.95 17.35 21.79
CA ARG A 97 -5.08 17.79 20.68
C ARG A 97 -5.90 18.49 19.59
N LYS A 98 -5.30 19.55 19.02
CA LYS A 98 -5.84 20.25 17.86
C LYS A 98 -5.72 19.40 16.61
N GLY A 99 -6.74 19.44 15.75
CA GLY A 99 -6.70 18.80 14.44
C GLY A 99 -6.16 19.73 13.35
N TYR A 100 -5.87 19.16 12.18
CA TYR A 100 -5.31 19.90 11.05
C TYR A 100 -6.22 21.05 10.59
N PHE A 101 -7.56 20.91 10.65
CA PHE A 101 -8.48 22.00 10.30
C PHE A 101 -8.42 23.19 11.28
N GLU A 102 -8.14 22.93 12.55
CA GLU A 102 -7.93 23.99 13.53
C GLU A 102 -6.56 24.66 13.38
N GLU A 103 -5.54 23.88 13.04
CA GLU A 103 -4.18 24.38 12.84
C GLU A 103 -4.04 25.19 11.54
N ALA A 104 -4.83 24.86 10.50
CA ALA A 104 -4.86 25.51 9.22
C ALA A 104 -5.76 26.74 9.18
N ASP A 105 -6.39 27.12 10.29
CA ASP A 105 -7.33 28.25 10.34
C ASP A 105 -6.71 29.54 9.77
N GLY A 106 -7.48 30.24 8.91
CA GLY A 106 -7.03 31.37 8.12
C GLY A 106 -6.10 31.02 6.94
N GLY A 107 -5.68 29.75 6.81
CA GLY A 107 -4.69 29.28 5.84
C GLY A 107 -5.26 28.41 4.72
N THR A 108 -4.44 27.45 4.28
CA THR A 108 -4.78 26.49 3.22
C THR A 108 -4.46 25.08 3.68
N ILE A 109 -5.40 24.15 3.54
CA ILE A 109 -5.17 22.73 3.71
C ILE A 109 -5.17 22.02 2.37
N PHE A 110 -4.20 21.16 2.16
CA PHE A 110 -4.12 20.25 1.04
C PHE A 110 -4.41 18.82 1.51
N LEU A 111 -5.43 18.20 0.94
CA LEU A 111 -5.83 16.82 1.21
C LEU A 111 -5.44 15.95 0.01
N ASP A 112 -4.34 15.20 0.14
CA ASP A 112 -3.94 14.24 -0.88
C ASP A 112 -4.66 12.91 -0.67
N GLU A 113 -4.97 12.21 -1.76
CA GLU A 113 -5.71 10.95 -1.81
C GLU A 113 -7.06 11.03 -1.05
N VAL A 114 -7.82 12.11 -1.30
CA VAL A 114 -9.09 12.36 -0.59
C VAL A 114 -10.12 11.26 -0.80
N ALA A 115 -10.01 10.46 -1.85
CA ALA A 115 -10.88 9.33 -2.13
C ALA A 115 -10.72 8.16 -1.13
N GLU A 116 -9.60 8.12 -0.39
CA GLU A 116 -9.31 7.11 0.65
C GLU A 116 -9.94 7.44 2.01
N LEU A 117 -10.60 8.61 2.12
CA LEU A 117 -11.29 8.98 3.36
C LEU A 117 -12.44 8.01 3.66
N PRO A 118 -12.59 7.53 4.92
CA PRO A 118 -13.75 6.76 5.36
C PRO A 118 -15.05 7.54 5.19
N HIS A 119 -16.12 6.85 4.90
CA HIS A 119 -17.42 7.47 4.64
C HIS A 119 -17.95 8.42 5.76
N PRO A 120 -17.75 8.10 7.07
CA PRO A 120 -18.09 9.05 8.16
C PRO A 120 -17.24 10.33 8.11
N THR A 121 -15.95 10.21 7.81
CA THR A 121 -15.02 11.34 7.68
C THR A 121 -15.37 12.24 6.50
N GLN A 122 -15.83 11.65 5.37
CA GLN A 122 -16.33 12.40 4.24
C GLN A 122 -17.52 13.31 4.61
N ALA A 123 -18.46 12.82 5.45
CA ALA A 123 -19.59 13.61 5.93
C ALA A 123 -19.14 14.79 6.80
N ARG A 124 -18.13 14.61 7.64
CA ARG A 124 -17.53 15.68 8.46
C ARG A 124 -16.82 16.72 7.59
N LEU A 125 -16.04 16.25 6.60
CA LEU A 125 -15.37 17.13 5.64
C LEU A 125 -16.38 17.98 4.86
N LEU A 126 -17.50 17.39 4.43
CA LEU A 126 -18.57 18.12 3.76
C LEU A 126 -19.10 19.28 4.61
N ARG A 127 -19.29 19.04 5.92
CA ARG A 127 -19.75 20.10 6.85
C ARG A 127 -18.74 21.24 6.92
N VAL A 128 -17.43 20.94 7.01
CA VAL A 128 -16.37 21.97 6.96
C VAL A 128 -16.45 22.78 5.68
N LEU A 129 -16.60 22.11 4.53
CA LEU A 129 -16.68 22.78 3.22
C LEU A 129 -17.94 23.65 3.04
N GLN A 130 -19.04 23.28 3.68
CA GLN A 130 -20.32 23.99 3.54
C GLN A 130 -20.45 25.18 4.49
N THR A 131 -20.12 24.98 5.76
CA THR A 131 -20.38 25.92 6.85
C THR A 131 -19.13 26.45 7.56
N GLY A 132 -17.97 25.88 7.27
CA GLY A 132 -16.73 26.16 8.02
C GLY A 132 -16.79 25.61 9.45
N GLU A 133 -17.68 24.64 9.75
CA GLU A 133 -17.88 24.13 11.09
C GLU A 133 -17.44 22.67 11.21
N PHE A 134 -16.85 22.32 12.36
CA PHE A 134 -16.51 20.95 12.72
C PHE A 134 -16.65 20.74 14.23
N ILE A 135 -16.58 19.49 14.65
CA ILE A 135 -16.66 19.06 16.05
C ILE A 135 -15.49 18.12 16.33
N ARG A 136 -14.73 18.34 17.42
CA ARG A 136 -13.67 17.45 17.87
C ARG A 136 -14.25 16.07 18.26
N VAL A 137 -13.42 15.04 18.13
CA VAL A 137 -13.78 13.70 18.62
C VAL A 137 -13.95 13.74 20.14
N GLY A 138 -15.08 13.20 20.63
CA GLY A 138 -15.43 13.22 22.05
C GLY A 138 -16.01 14.55 22.57
N SER A 139 -16.30 15.52 21.68
CA SER A 139 -16.91 16.81 22.03
C SER A 139 -18.30 16.98 21.41
N SER A 140 -19.14 17.79 22.01
CA SER A 140 -20.39 18.29 21.39
C SER A 140 -20.28 19.76 20.94
N LYS A 141 -19.14 20.43 21.24
CA LYS A 141 -18.93 21.83 20.94
C LYS A 141 -18.56 22.03 19.48
N VAL A 142 -19.36 22.84 18.76
CA VAL A 142 -19.06 23.26 17.39
C VAL A 142 -17.92 24.26 17.39
N GLN A 143 -16.94 24.03 16.53
CA GLN A 143 -15.84 24.95 16.26
C GLN A 143 -15.95 25.46 14.82
N LYS A 144 -15.42 26.67 14.57
CA LYS A 144 -15.41 27.30 13.25
C LYS A 144 -13.97 27.42 12.75
N THR A 145 -13.80 27.26 11.46
CA THR A 145 -12.54 27.48 10.76
C THR A 145 -12.79 28.17 9.43
N ASP A 146 -11.88 29.07 9.07
CA ASP A 146 -11.82 29.70 7.77
C ASP A 146 -10.62 29.14 6.99
N VAL A 147 -10.77 27.97 6.40
CA VAL A 147 -9.69 27.29 5.71
C VAL A 147 -10.02 27.11 4.22
N ARG A 148 -9.06 27.42 3.35
CA ARG A 148 -9.14 27.08 1.95
C ARG A 148 -8.74 25.61 1.75
N VAL A 149 -9.58 24.82 1.07
CA VAL A 149 -9.32 23.40 0.81
C VAL A 149 -8.91 23.20 -0.64
N VAL A 150 -7.79 22.50 -0.83
CA VAL A 150 -7.36 21.94 -2.11
C VAL A 150 -7.27 20.43 -1.93
N ALA A 151 -7.96 19.67 -2.74
CA ALA A 151 -7.99 18.20 -2.66
C ALA A 151 -7.31 17.59 -3.88
N ALA A 152 -6.68 16.43 -3.72
CA ALA A 152 -6.15 15.64 -4.82
C ALA A 152 -6.55 14.17 -4.71
N THR A 153 -6.65 13.50 -5.86
CA THR A 153 -6.88 12.06 -5.93
C THR A 153 -6.32 11.47 -7.22
N ASN A 154 -5.92 10.21 -7.15
CA ASN A 154 -5.56 9.38 -8.30
C ASN A 154 -6.73 8.48 -8.77
N MET A 155 -7.79 8.37 -7.95
CA MET A 155 -8.93 7.50 -8.23
C MET A 155 -9.96 8.17 -9.13
N ASN A 156 -10.68 7.36 -9.89
CA ASN A 156 -11.87 7.80 -10.61
C ASN A 156 -13.04 7.95 -9.62
N LEU A 157 -13.31 9.21 -9.23
CA LEU A 157 -14.38 9.51 -8.26
C LEU A 157 -15.78 9.11 -8.76
N GLN A 158 -16.05 9.14 -10.07
CA GLN A 158 -17.33 8.68 -10.62
C GLN A 158 -17.56 7.20 -10.34
N GLN A 159 -16.53 6.37 -10.52
CA GLN A 159 -16.59 4.94 -10.17
C GLN A 159 -16.70 4.73 -8.66
N ALA A 160 -16.00 5.55 -7.86
CA ALA A 160 -16.09 5.49 -6.40
C ALA A 160 -17.50 5.86 -5.91
N ILE A 161 -18.17 6.84 -6.53
CA ILE A 161 -19.57 7.19 -6.25
C ILE A 161 -20.49 6.04 -6.65
N ALA A 162 -20.36 5.50 -7.84
CA ALA A 162 -21.19 4.39 -8.31
C ALA A 162 -21.07 3.13 -7.42
N SER A 163 -19.88 2.90 -6.81
CA SER A 163 -19.66 1.80 -5.86
C SER A 163 -20.01 2.15 -4.39
N GLY A 164 -20.52 3.33 -4.11
CA GLY A 164 -20.87 3.78 -2.76
C GLY A 164 -19.68 4.06 -1.84
N ARG A 165 -18.45 4.08 -2.35
CA ARG A 165 -17.24 4.38 -1.57
C ARG A 165 -17.03 5.88 -1.36
N PHE A 166 -17.55 6.71 -2.25
CA PHE A 166 -17.41 8.16 -2.16
C PHE A 166 -18.79 8.84 -2.26
N ARG A 167 -19.00 9.89 -1.47
CA ARG A 167 -20.28 10.60 -1.44
C ARG A 167 -20.37 11.57 -2.63
N GLU A 168 -21.49 11.56 -3.29
CA GLU A 168 -21.79 12.41 -4.44
C GLU A 168 -21.84 13.90 -4.05
N ASP A 169 -22.44 14.22 -2.89
CA ASP A 169 -22.54 15.60 -2.38
C ASP A 169 -21.15 16.21 -2.07
N LEU A 170 -20.24 15.40 -1.51
CA LEU A 170 -18.86 15.82 -1.29
C LEU A 170 -18.12 16.04 -2.62
N TYR A 171 -18.33 15.17 -3.60
CA TYR A 171 -17.73 15.34 -4.93
C TYR A 171 -18.09 16.70 -5.55
N TYR A 172 -19.35 17.08 -5.61
CA TYR A 172 -19.76 18.36 -6.17
C TYR A 172 -19.18 19.56 -5.41
N ARG A 173 -19.00 19.43 -4.10
CA ARG A 173 -18.41 20.49 -3.29
C ARG A 173 -16.91 20.61 -3.47
N LEU A 174 -16.19 19.50 -3.61
CA LEU A 174 -14.75 19.48 -3.89
C LEU A 174 -14.43 19.90 -5.34
N SER A 175 -15.23 19.46 -6.29
CA SER A 175 -15.03 19.65 -7.74
C SER A 175 -15.52 21.03 -8.23
N THR A 176 -15.45 22.07 -7.38
CA THR A 176 -15.83 23.43 -7.80
C THR A 176 -14.94 23.92 -8.93
N VAL A 177 -13.63 23.70 -8.85
CA VAL A 177 -12.68 23.91 -9.94
C VAL A 177 -11.84 22.64 -10.12
N PRO A 178 -12.15 21.82 -11.13
CA PRO A 178 -11.36 20.66 -11.45
C PRO A 178 -10.10 21.02 -12.22
N ILE A 179 -8.96 20.44 -11.82
CA ILE A 179 -7.68 20.53 -12.54
C ILE A 179 -7.21 19.10 -12.82
N THR A 180 -7.10 18.73 -14.09
CA THR A 180 -6.58 17.44 -14.50
C THR A 180 -5.11 17.55 -14.87
N VAL A 181 -4.26 16.81 -14.17
CA VAL A 181 -2.81 16.75 -14.44
C VAL A 181 -2.55 15.63 -15.44
N PRO A 182 -1.95 15.94 -16.62
CA PRO A 182 -1.74 14.93 -17.65
C PRO A 182 -0.75 13.86 -17.21
N SER A 183 -1.01 12.62 -17.62
CA SER A 183 -0.09 11.50 -17.42
C SER A 183 1.19 11.70 -18.24
N LEU A 184 2.25 10.98 -17.88
CA LEU A 184 3.55 11.14 -18.55
C LEU A 184 3.50 10.69 -20.01
N ARG A 185 2.67 9.69 -20.35
CA ARG A 185 2.44 9.21 -21.72
C ARG A 185 1.71 10.22 -22.61
N GLU A 186 0.96 11.17 -22.03
CA GLU A 186 0.31 12.27 -22.76
C GLU A 186 1.27 13.45 -23.01
N ARG A 187 2.47 13.39 -22.42
CA ARG A 187 3.53 14.39 -22.60
C ARG A 187 4.92 13.75 -22.82
N PRO A 188 5.08 12.94 -23.86
CA PRO A 188 6.32 12.20 -24.10
C PRO A 188 7.54 13.10 -24.29
N GLN A 189 7.34 14.33 -24.77
CA GLN A 189 8.41 15.31 -24.96
C GLN A 189 9.04 15.79 -23.64
N ASP A 190 8.32 15.68 -22.51
CA ASP A 190 8.80 16.07 -21.20
C ASP A 190 9.67 14.98 -20.58
N ILE A 191 9.57 13.72 -21.02
CA ILE A 191 10.27 12.57 -20.44
C ILE A 191 11.80 12.74 -20.48
N PRO A 192 12.45 13.06 -21.62
CA PRO A 192 13.88 13.28 -21.66
C PRO A 192 14.33 14.48 -20.83
N LEU A 193 13.49 15.53 -20.71
CA LEU A 193 13.80 16.71 -19.90
C LEU A 193 13.81 16.37 -18.41
N LEU A 194 12.83 15.58 -17.95
CA LEU A 194 12.72 15.09 -16.59
C LEU A 194 13.91 14.17 -16.26
N PHE A 195 14.22 13.20 -17.13
CA PHE A 195 15.37 12.31 -16.94
C PHE A 195 16.68 13.11 -16.78
N ARG A 196 16.93 14.05 -17.70
CA ARG A 196 18.13 14.90 -17.64
C ARG A 196 18.21 15.68 -16.32
N LYS A 197 17.08 16.21 -15.84
CA LYS A 197 17.03 16.91 -14.56
C LYS A 197 17.36 16.00 -13.40
N PHE A 198 16.75 14.81 -13.31
CA PHE A 198 17.02 13.86 -12.25
C PHE A 198 18.47 13.38 -12.27
N ALA A 199 19.01 13.08 -13.45
CA ALA A 199 20.43 12.73 -13.61
C ALA A 199 21.37 13.87 -13.17
N ALA A 200 21.02 15.13 -13.47
CA ALA A 200 21.79 16.28 -13.03
C ALA A 200 21.69 16.50 -11.50
N ASP A 201 20.54 16.25 -10.89
CA ASP A 201 20.36 16.36 -9.43
C ASP A 201 21.21 15.33 -8.69
N VAL A 202 21.23 14.08 -9.18
CA VAL A 202 22.09 13.01 -8.63
C VAL A 202 23.57 13.38 -8.81
N ALA A 203 23.95 13.85 -9.99
CA ALA A 203 25.32 14.27 -10.28
C ALA A 203 25.78 15.39 -9.34
N ALA A 204 24.94 16.37 -9.06
CA ALA A 204 25.21 17.45 -8.12
C ALA A 204 25.31 16.95 -6.67
N GLN A 205 24.40 16.06 -6.25
CA GLN A 205 24.35 15.50 -4.91
C GLN A 205 25.60 14.68 -4.57
N TYR A 206 26.05 13.84 -5.51
CA TYR A 206 27.19 12.93 -5.30
C TYR A 206 28.51 13.42 -5.92
N ARG A 207 28.53 14.65 -6.48
CA ARG A 207 29.72 15.26 -7.11
C ARG A 207 30.33 14.38 -8.21
N MET A 208 29.48 13.81 -9.05
CA MET A 208 29.88 12.96 -10.17
C MET A 208 29.38 13.55 -11.50
N PRO A 209 29.99 13.18 -12.65
CA PRO A 209 29.48 13.60 -13.95
C PRO A 209 28.06 13.07 -14.20
N ALA A 210 27.18 13.90 -14.74
CA ALA A 210 25.82 13.50 -15.09
C ALA A 210 25.81 12.49 -16.25
N VAL A 211 24.90 11.51 -16.19
CA VAL A 211 24.65 10.59 -17.28
C VAL A 211 23.86 11.27 -18.40
N THR A 212 24.16 10.88 -19.65
CA THR A 212 23.47 11.36 -20.86
C THR A 212 22.95 10.16 -21.64
N LEU A 213 21.81 10.35 -22.33
CA LEU A 213 21.21 9.32 -23.18
C LEU A 213 21.68 9.49 -24.60
N ASP A 214 21.97 8.39 -25.30
CA ASP A 214 22.09 8.40 -26.76
C ASP A 214 20.72 8.60 -27.44
N ALA A 215 20.70 8.70 -28.78
CA ALA A 215 19.46 8.92 -29.51
C ALA A 215 18.49 7.75 -29.39
N ALA A 216 18.99 6.51 -29.46
CA ALA A 216 18.19 5.30 -29.36
C ALA A 216 17.58 5.10 -27.95
N ALA A 217 18.39 5.35 -26.89
CA ALA A 217 17.89 5.31 -25.52
C ALA A 217 16.84 6.39 -25.26
N ARG A 218 17.00 7.59 -25.83
CA ARG A 218 16.01 8.66 -25.73
C ARG A 218 14.68 8.25 -26.35
N GLU A 219 14.70 7.68 -27.55
CA GLU A 219 13.49 7.20 -28.21
C GLU A 219 12.83 6.07 -27.42
N MET A 220 13.58 5.11 -26.92
CA MET A 220 13.09 4.05 -26.05
C MET A 220 12.40 4.62 -24.82
N LEU A 221 13.04 5.61 -24.17
CA LEU A 221 12.50 6.26 -22.96
C LEU A 221 11.16 6.96 -23.26
N MET A 222 11.01 7.63 -24.42
CA MET A 222 9.78 8.33 -24.82
C MET A 222 8.64 7.37 -25.16
N HIS A 223 8.94 6.18 -25.70
CA HIS A 223 7.93 5.18 -26.07
C HIS A 223 7.55 4.24 -24.91
N TYR A 224 8.30 4.26 -23.83
CA TYR A 224 7.98 3.44 -22.68
C TYR A 224 6.70 3.94 -21.97
N TYR A 225 5.84 3.01 -21.52
CA TYR A 225 4.49 3.32 -21.03
C TYR A 225 4.48 4.11 -19.70
N TRP A 226 5.51 4.03 -18.88
CA TRP A 226 5.68 4.71 -17.58
C TRP A 226 4.49 4.52 -16.63
N ARG A 227 4.12 3.28 -16.37
CA ARG A 227 3.15 2.96 -15.30
C ARG A 227 3.66 3.51 -13.96
N GLY A 228 2.95 4.48 -13.37
CA GLY A 228 3.40 5.22 -12.18
C GLY A 228 4.11 6.55 -12.48
N ASN A 229 4.19 6.95 -13.76
CA ASN A 229 4.57 8.29 -14.24
C ASN A 229 6.00 8.74 -13.83
N ILE A 230 6.13 9.93 -13.22
CA ILE A 230 7.42 10.55 -12.89
C ILE A 230 8.18 9.78 -11.82
N ARG A 231 7.49 9.12 -10.87
CA ARG A 231 8.14 8.40 -9.76
C ARG A 231 9.06 7.26 -10.24
N PRO A 232 8.62 6.30 -11.07
CA PRO A 232 9.52 5.30 -11.63
C PRO A 232 10.57 5.88 -12.58
N LEU A 233 10.26 6.92 -13.36
CA LEU A 233 11.25 7.60 -14.19
C LEU A 233 12.40 8.17 -13.34
N LYS A 234 12.07 8.81 -12.22
CA LYS A 234 13.07 9.31 -11.27
C LYS A 234 13.92 8.18 -10.70
N ASN A 235 13.29 7.07 -10.26
CA ASN A 235 14.01 5.91 -9.73
C ASN A 235 14.98 5.33 -10.77
N VAL A 236 14.56 5.18 -12.01
CA VAL A 236 15.44 4.69 -13.10
C VAL A 236 16.61 5.65 -13.35
N ALA A 237 16.37 6.96 -13.38
CA ALA A 237 17.44 7.94 -13.54
C ALA A 237 18.45 7.91 -12.38
N GLU A 238 17.96 7.76 -11.13
CA GLU A 238 18.79 7.64 -9.93
C GLU A 238 19.61 6.35 -9.95
N GLN A 239 19.00 5.21 -10.27
CA GLN A 239 19.68 3.91 -10.35
C GLN A 239 20.79 3.90 -11.41
N ILE A 240 20.49 4.35 -12.62
CA ILE A 240 21.48 4.42 -13.70
C ILE A 240 22.62 5.35 -13.30
N SER A 241 22.33 6.52 -12.75
CA SER A 241 23.33 7.49 -12.34
C SER A 241 24.27 6.94 -11.26
N ALA A 242 23.74 6.13 -10.34
CA ALA A 242 24.50 5.57 -9.22
C ALA A 242 25.34 4.33 -9.62
N ILE A 243 24.80 3.47 -10.51
CA ILE A 243 25.39 2.15 -10.78
C ILE A 243 26.33 2.18 -12.01
N GLU A 244 25.92 2.90 -13.08
CA GLU A 244 26.70 2.86 -14.33
C GLU A 244 27.98 3.69 -14.27
N GLN A 245 29.07 3.06 -14.69
CA GLN A 245 30.38 3.73 -14.81
C GLN A 245 30.45 4.58 -16.07
N THR A 246 29.84 4.09 -17.17
CA THR A 246 29.76 4.84 -18.42
C THR A 246 28.72 5.93 -18.32
N ARG A 247 29.10 7.15 -18.72
CA ARG A 247 28.17 8.30 -18.62
C ARG A 247 27.27 8.49 -19.85
N LEU A 248 27.59 7.80 -20.94
CA LEU A 248 26.72 7.72 -22.11
C LEU A 248 25.91 6.42 -22.04
N ILE A 249 24.63 6.54 -21.88
CA ILE A 249 23.72 5.40 -21.70
C ILE A 249 23.10 5.05 -23.06
N THR A 250 23.34 3.82 -23.51
CA THR A 250 22.78 3.26 -24.72
C THR A 250 21.42 2.59 -24.45
N ALA A 251 20.67 2.29 -25.50
CA ALA A 251 19.38 1.58 -25.40
C ALA A 251 19.53 0.21 -24.69
N ASP A 252 20.62 -0.51 -24.93
CA ASP A 252 20.88 -1.81 -24.31
C ASP A 252 21.12 -1.71 -22.79
N VAL A 253 21.81 -0.67 -22.37
CA VAL A 253 22.01 -0.40 -20.93
C VAL A 253 20.68 0.02 -20.31
N LEU A 254 19.96 0.97 -20.93
CA LEU A 254 18.66 1.46 -20.45
C LEU A 254 17.65 0.33 -20.27
N SER A 255 17.59 -0.62 -21.21
CA SER A 255 16.64 -1.74 -21.18
C SER A 255 16.75 -2.61 -19.93
N ARG A 256 17.94 -2.69 -19.31
CA ARG A 256 18.18 -3.47 -18.08
C ARG A 256 17.54 -2.82 -16.84
N TYR A 257 17.32 -1.52 -16.87
CA TYR A 257 16.75 -0.73 -15.77
C TYR A 257 15.27 -0.44 -15.93
N LEU A 258 14.72 -0.63 -17.12
CA LEU A 258 13.29 -0.47 -17.34
C LEU A 258 12.56 -1.68 -16.76
N PRO A 259 11.53 -1.48 -15.90
CA PRO A 259 10.69 -2.58 -15.44
C PRO A 259 10.13 -3.38 -16.62
N PRO A 260 10.00 -4.70 -16.51
CA PRO A 260 9.40 -5.49 -17.58
C PRO A 260 8.01 -4.93 -17.89
N GLN A 261 7.76 -4.65 -19.16
CA GLN A 261 6.40 -4.38 -19.61
C GLN A 261 5.74 -5.76 -19.70
N ASP A 262 4.84 -6.06 -18.76
CA ASP A 262 3.92 -7.17 -18.94
C ASP A 262 3.17 -6.91 -20.24
N GLY A 263 3.58 -7.64 -21.28
CA GLY A 263 2.97 -7.57 -22.59
C GLY A 263 1.51 -7.98 -22.44
N GLY A 264 0.66 -7.02 -22.23
CA GLY A 264 -0.77 -7.21 -22.29
C GLY A 264 -1.12 -7.66 -23.69
N THR A 265 -1.14 -8.96 -23.96
CA THR A 265 -2.00 -9.51 -24.98
C THR A 265 -3.40 -8.98 -24.67
N PRO A 266 -4.10 -8.34 -25.64
CA PRO A 266 -5.47 -7.94 -25.42
C PRO A 266 -6.29 -9.19 -25.12
N ALA A 267 -6.60 -9.39 -23.84
CA ALA A 267 -7.56 -10.40 -23.45
C ALA A 267 -8.91 -10.01 -24.06
N PRO A 268 -9.64 -10.94 -24.70
CA PRO A 268 -10.95 -10.65 -25.25
C PRO A 268 -11.86 -10.19 -24.13
N MET A 269 -12.54 -9.08 -24.36
CA MET A 269 -13.56 -8.50 -23.49
C MET A 269 -14.58 -9.56 -23.08
N GLY A 270 -14.58 -9.91 -21.80
CA GLY A 270 -15.57 -10.81 -21.21
C GLY A 270 -15.36 -11.01 -19.73
N GLY A 271 -16.05 -10.25 -18.90
CA GLY A 271 -16.31 -10.61 -17.51
C GLY A 271 -15.39 -9.98 -16.46
N MET A 272 -15.88 -8.92 -15.85
CA MET A 272 -15.38 -8.30 -14.61
C MET A 272 -15.16 -9.33 -13.50
N ARG A 273 -13.98 -9.33 -12.90
CA ARG A 273 -13.80 -9.68 -11.48
C ARG A 273 -12.67 -8.85 -10.88
N ALA A 274 -13.03 -8.01 -9.93
CA ALA A 274 -12.15 -7.27 -9.04
C ALA A 274 -11.53 -8.26 -8.05
N ASP A 275 -10.32 -8.78 -8.35
CA ASP A 275 -9.52 -9.55 -7.37
C ASP A 275 -8.04 -9.73 -7.78
N ASP A 276 -7.49 -8.87 -8.64
CA ASP A 276 -6.20 -9.13 -9.31
C ASP A 276 -4.94 -8.64 -8.56
N THR A 277 -5.06 -7.95 -7.45
CA THR A 277 -3.86 -7.52 -6.68
C THR A 277 -3.38 -8.57 -5.67
N MET A 278 -4.27 -9.45 -5.22
CA MET A 278 -3.92 -10.56 -4.33
C MET A 278 -3.40 -11.81 -5.06
N SER A 279 -3.64 -11.93 -6.36
CA SER A 279 -3.17 -13.09 -7.15
C SER A 279 -1.69 -13.00 -7.46
N THR A 280 -1.16 -11.82 -7.75
CA THR A 280 0.25 -11.63 -8.13
C THR A 280 1.21 -11.88 -6.97
N GLU A 281 0.87 -11.47 -5.74
CA GLU A 281 1.68 -11.79 -4.55
C GLU A 281 1.61 -13.29 -4.21
N ARG A 282 0.46 -13.92 -4.38
CA ARG A 282 0.34 -15.38 -4.20
C ARG A 282 1.10 -16.16 -5.25
N GLU A 283 1.07 -15.77 -6.52
CA GLU A 283 1.86 -16.41 -7.58
C GLU A 283 3.35 -16.27 -7.33
N LEU A 284 3.82 -15.12 -6.90
CA LEU A 284 5.23 -14.90 -6.54
C LEU A 284 5.65 -15.76 -5.35
N LEU A 285 4.80 -15.86 -4.33
CA LEU A 285 5.00 -16.75 -3.17
C LEU A 285 5.01 -18.21 -3.56
N TYR A 286 4.09 -18.64 -4.44
CA TYR A 286 4.09 -20.03 -4.96
C TYR A 286 5.33 -20.31 -5.80
N LYS A 287 5.78 -19.38 -6.63
CA LYS A 287 7.00 -19.53 -7.44
C LYS A 287 8.24 -19.70 -6.56
N VAL A 288 8.41 -18.86 -5.54
CA VAL A 288 9.49 -18.98 -4.55
C VAL A 288 9.41 -20.30 -3.78
N LEU A 289 8.21 -20.74 -3.39
CA LEU A 289 8.01 -22.04 -2.71
C LEU A 289 8.33 -23.24 -3.63
N PHE A 290 7.99 -23.17 -4.92
CA PHE A 290 8.34 -24.20 -5.88
C PHE A 290 9.84 -24.26 -6.16
N ASP A 291 10.50 -23.10 -6.29
CA ASP A 291 11.95 -23.02 -6.47
C ASP A 291 12.69 -23.58 -5.23
N MET A 292 12.29 -23.21 -4.01
CA MET A 292 12.84 -23.76 -2.79
C MET A 292 12.61 -25.28 -2.67
N ARG A 293 11.46 -25.78 -3.15
CA ARG A 293 11.17 -27.23 -3.14
C ARG A 293 12.03 -27.98 -4.15
N ALA A 294 12.33 -27.37 -5.31
CA ALA A 294 13.25 -27.92 -6.29
C ALA A 294 14.67 -27.98 -5.71
N ASP A 295 15.17 -26.91 -5.10
CA ASP A 295 16.47 -26.85 -4.46
C ASP A 295 16.64 -27.87 -3.32
N ILE A 296 15.59 -28.09 -2.49
CA ILE A 296 15.59 -29.11 -1.45
C ILE A 296 15.64 -30.52 -2.03
N ASN A 297 14.97 -30.77 -3.16
CA ASN A 297 15.01 -32.07 -3.82
C ASN A 297 16.36 -32.33 -4.47
N ASP A 298 16.99 -31.33 -5.05
CA ASP A 298 18.36 -31.42 -5.62
C ASP A 298 19.41 -31.64 -4.52
N LEU A 299 19.28 -30.96 -3.38
CA LEU A 299 20.11 -31.19 -2.20
C LEU A 299 19.93 -32.63 -1.65
N LYS A 300 18.70 -33.14 -1.57
CA LYS A 300 18.43 -34.52 -1.18
C LYS A 300 19.06 -35.53 -2.15
N ARG A 301 18.99 -35.26 -3.45
CA ARG A 301 19.60 -36.08 -4.49
C ARG A 301 21.12 -36.09 -4.38
N MET A 302 21.77 -34.93 -4.25
CA MET A 302 23.22 -34.87 -4.02
C MET A 302 23.65 -35.54 -2.75
N MET A 303 22.87 -35.44 -1.67
CA MET A 303 23.16 -36.10 -0.41
C MET A 303 22.97 -37.64 -0.49
N SER A 304 22.00 -38.11 -1.27
CA SER A 304 21.84 -39.55 -1.54
C SER A 304 22.96 -40.11 -2.44
N GLU A 305 23.45 -39.33 -3.42
CA GLU A 305 24.59 -39.69 -4.27
C GLU A 305 25.91 -39.73 -3.47
N LEU A 306 26.10 -38.79 -2.54
CA LEU A 306 27.24 -38.81 -1.61
C LEU A 306 27.20 -40.00 -0.64
N MET A 307 26.01 -40.39 -0.16
CA MET A 307 25.85 -41.59 0.69
C MET A 307 26.06 -42.90 -0.06
N HIS A 308 25.71 -42.92 -1.36
CA HIS A 308 25.98 -44.15 -2.19
C HIS A 308 27.45 -44.27 -2.62
N ASN A 309 28.19 -43.17 -2.66
CA ASN A 309 29.61 -43.20 -3.08
C ASN A 309 30.59 -43.46 -1.93
N THR A 310 30.09 -43.74 -0.70
CA THR A 310 30.90 -44.06 0.49
C THR A 310 30.87 -45.53 0.86
N GLN A 311 30.53 -46.44 -0.06
CA GLN A 311 30.70 -47.89 0.13
C GLN A 311 31.83 -48.42 -0.71
N ALA A 312 33.06 -48.34 -0.17
CA ALA A 312 34.16 -49.23 -0.51
C ALA A 312 34.81 -49.73 0.79
N PRO A 313 35.23 -50.99 0.86
CA PRO A 313 35.45 -51.72 2.11
C PRO A 313 36.84 -51.60 2.65
N CYS A 314 37.02 -51.43 3.94
CA CYS A 314 38.23 -51.88 4.64
C CYS A 314 38.00 -52.17 6.10
N GLY A 315 38.52 -53.28 6.55
CA GLY A 315 38.39 -54.05 7.75
C GLY A 315 38.82 -53.38 9.10
N PRO A 316 38.90 -54.17 10.16
CA PRO A 316 38.58 -53.75 11.52
C PRO A 316 39.79 -53.26 12.32
N VAL A 317 39.64 -52.19 13.14
CA VAL A 317 40.50 -52.00 14.35
C VAL A 317 39.75 -51.12 15.38
N HIS A 318 39.60 -51.71 16.56
CA HIS A 318 39.63 -51.18 17.95
C HIS A 318 38.85 -49.91 18.40
N ASP A 319 37.96 -50.25 19.37
CA ASP A 319 37.67 -49.53 20.63
C ASP A 319 38.16 -48.08 20.82
N VAL A 320 37.22 -47.20 21.11
CA VAL A 320 37.24 -46.35 22.30
C VAL A 320 35.80 -46.01 22.73
N LYS A 321 35.55 -46.33 23.99
CA LYS A 321 34.37 -46.20 24.79
C LYS A 321 34.07 -44.73 25.18
N ALA A 322 32.77 -44.49 25.43
CA ALA A 322 32.17 -43.41 26.26
C ALA A 322 31.75 -42.16 25.51
N LEU A 323 30.53 -41.73 25.52
CA LEU A 323 29.51 -41.46 26.54
C LEU A 323 28.12 -41.31 25.91
N LEU A 324 27.19 -42.14 26.30
CA LEU A 324 25.74 -42.00 26.14
C LEU A 324 25.12 -41.40 27.41
N PRO A 325 23.86 -40.99 27.38
CA PRO A 325 22.77 -41.90 27.67
C PRO A 325 21.55 -41.76 26.72
N THR A 326 21.09 -42.84 26.17
CA THR A 326 20.02 -43.82 26.50
C THR A 326 18.69 -43.18 26.90
N THR A 327 17.63 -43.45 26.13
CA THR A 327 16.56 -44.44 26.37
C THR A 327 15.61 -44.40 25.17
N ALA A 328 15.35 -45.45 24.58
CA ALA A 328 14.53 -46.69 24.64
C ALA A 328 13.39 -46.58 23.62
N GLN A 329 13.44 -47.42 22.58
CA GLN A 329 12.70 -48.67 22.28
C GLN A 329 11.20 -48.59 22.50
N SER A 330 10.34 -48.92 21.54
CA SER A 330 10.15 -50.23 20.90
C SER A 330 9.17 -50.11 19.72
N SER A 331 9.40 -50.69 18.69
CA SER A 331 9.03 -52.00 18.09
C SER A 331 7.84 -51.95 17.14
N ALA A 332 8.18 -52.50 15.97
CA ALA A 332 7.45 -52.89 14.78
C ALA A 332 6.08 -53.56 14.98
N SER A 333 5.18 -53.36 14.00
CA SER A 333 4.73 -54.49 13.20
C SER A 333 3.90 -54.05 11.99
N ALA A 334 4.20 -54.67 10.89
CA ALA A 334 3.49 -54.61 9.62
C ALA A 334 2.08 -55.23 9.72
N TYR A 335 1.14 -54.73 8.90
CA TYR A 335 0.23 -55.50 8.05
C TYR A 335 -0.65 -54.56 7.23
N ALA A 336 -0.60 -54.62 5.92
CA ALA A 336 -1.72 -54.40 5.03
C ALA A 336 -2.30 -55.81 4.70
N PRO A 337 -3.49 -56.03 4.16
CA PRO A 337 -4.26 -55.24 3.21
C PRO A 337 -5.80 -55.28 3.37
N ALA A 338 -6.46 -54.62 2.42
CA ALA A 338 -7.75 -55.03 1.80
C ALA A 338 -8.88 -53.99 1.88
N ALA A 339 -9.27 -53.59 0.70
CA ALA A 339 -10.47 -52.80 0.38
C ALA A 339 -11.74 -53.60 0.68
N VAL A 340 -12.76 -52.94 1.20
CA VAL A 340 -14.17 -53.34 1.04
C VAL A 340 -14.99 -52.06 0.81
N TYR A 341 -15.68 -52.07 -0.33
CA TYR A 341 -16.74 -51.12 -0.66
C TYR A 341 -17.99 -51.47 0.17
N ALA A 342 -18.65 -50.46 0.72
CA ALA A 342 -20.04 -50.58 1.12
C ALA A 342 -20.74 -49.22 0.95
N GLU A 343 -21.77 -49.27 0.26
CA GLU A 343 -22.91 -48.50 -0.15
C GLU A 343 -23.29 -47.26 0.63
N SER A 344 -23.82 -46.36 -0.17
CA SER A 344 -24.50 -45.09 0.08
C SER A 344 -25.74 -45.20 0.96
N GLU A 345 -25.88 -44.25 1.88
CA GLU A 345 -27.18 -43.79 2.35
C GLU A 345 -27.27 -42.28 2.28
N ASP A 346 -28.38 -41.81 1.71
CA ASP A 346 -28.83 -40.47 1.54
C ASP A 346 -28.85 -39.67 2.84
N VAL A 347 -28.23 -38.47 2.84
CA VAL A 347 -28.56 -37.42 3.80
C VAL A 347 -28.69 -36.09 3.08
N THR A 348 -29.88 -35.59 3.11
CA THR A 348 -30.45 -34.28 2.78
C THR A 348 -29.49 -33.08 2.85
N ASP A 349 -29.51 -32.30 1.77
CA ASP A 349 -28.97 -30.96 1.63
C ASP A 349 -29.55 -30.00 2.69
N GLU A 350 -28.73 -29.57 3.66
CA GLU A 350 -28.85 -28.29 4.34
C GLU A 350 -27.65 -27.41 3.97
N PRO A 351 -27.84 -26.12 3.65
CA PRO A 351 -26.74 -25.24 3.28
C PRO A 351 -25.80 -25.01 4.46
N PRO A 352 -24.48 -24.85 4.23
CA PRO A 352 -23.50 -24.65 5.29
C PRO A 352 -23.79 -23.34 6.02
N ARG A 353 -24.09 -23.42 7.31
CA ARG A 353 -24.16 -22.26 8.21
C ARG A 353 -22.80 -21.60 8.26
N GLU A 354 -22.75 -20.31 7.93
CA GLU A 354 -21.57 -19.46 8.13
C GLU A 354 -21.18 -19.51 9.61
N MET A 355 -20.04 -20.11 9.92
CA MET A 355 -19.48 -20.15 11.29
C MET A 355 -19.11 -18.73 11.72
N THR A 356 -19.71 -18.27 12.81
CA THR A 356 -19.37 -16.94 13.37
C THR A 356 -17.99 -16.97 14.00
N LYS A 357 -17.36 -15.77 14.16
CA LYS A 357 -16.06 -15.64 14.85
C LYS A 357 -16.07 -16.24 16.26
N ALA A 358 -17.22 -16.25 16.92
CA ALA A 358 -17.43 -16.84 18.24
C ALA A 358 -17.36 -18.39 18.19
N ASP A 359 -17.96 -18.98 17.15
CA ASP A 359 -17.96 -20.45 16.96
C ASP A 359 -16.55 -20.95 16.66
N MET A 360 -15.78 -20.24 15.82
CA MET A 360 -14.37 -20.57 15.55
C MET A 360 -13.50 -20.48 16.81
N GLN A 361 -13.69 -19.43 17.63
CA GLN A 361 -12.95 -19.32 18.90
C GLN A 361 -13.33 -20.40 19.91
N ARG A 362 -14.60 -20.76 19.98
CA ARG A 362 -15.09 -21.88 20.81
C ARG A 362 -14.43 -23.18 20.42
N GLU A 363 -14.38 -23.49 19.14
CA GLU A 363 -13.77 -24.72 18.64
C GLU A 363 -12.26 -24.78 18.90
N GLN A 364 -11.55 -23.65 18.74
CA GLN A 364 -10.12 -23.55 19.05
C GLN A 364 -9.84 -23.81 20.54
N ILE A 365 -10.62 -23.25 21.45
CA ILE A 365 -10.48 -23.45 22.89
C ILE A 365 -10.76 -24.93 23.27
N ILE A 366 -11.82 -25.53 22.73
CA ILE A 366 -12.15 -26.95 22.97
C ILE A 366 -11.02 -27.86 22.47
N ARG A 367 -10.47 -27.57 21.31
CA ARG A 367 -9.36 -28.34 20.71
C ARG A 367 -8.08 -28.25 21.54
N ALA A 368 -7.73 -27.08 22.05
CA ALA A 368 -6.59 -26.85 22.92
C ALA A 368 -6.77 -27.56 24.28
N LEU A 369 -7.96 -27.50 24.88
CA LEU A 369 -8.27 -28.20 26.12
C LEU A 369 -8.18 -29.74 25.97
N ARG A 370 -8.69 -30.30 24.87
CA ARG A 370 -8.59 -31.74 24.58
C ARG A 370 -7.15 -32.21 24.40
N ARG A 371 -6.30 -31.42 23.69
CA ARG A 371 -4.88 -31.74 23.49
C ARG A 371 -4.09 -31.76 24.80
N ASN A 372 -4.43 -30.88 25.73
CA ASN A 372 -3.75 -30.71 26.99
C ASN A 372 -4.45 -31.46 28.17
N ASN A 373 -5.29 -32.45 27.87
CA ASN A 373 -6.00 -33.25 28.88
C ASN A 373 -6.71 -32.42 29.97
N GLY A 374 -7.34 -31.30 29.57
CA GLY A 374 -8.05 -30.40 30.49
C GLY A 374 -7.14 -29.45 31.31
N ARG A 375 -5.83 -29.48 31.14
CA ARG A 375 -4.89 -28.63 31.88
C ARG A 375 -4.94 -27.20 31.34
N ARG A 376 -5.68 -26.32 32.03
CA ARG A 376 -5.98 -24.94 31.58
C ARG A 376 -4.74 -24.07 31.40
N ARG A 377 -3.70 -24.27 32.22
CA ARG A 377 -2.45 -23.52 32.13
C ARG A 377 -1.67 -23.84 30.85
N GLU A 378 -1.62 -25.09 30.46
CA GLU A 378 -0.95 -25.55 29.24
C GLU A 378 -1.76 -25.16 27.99
N ALA A 379 -3.09 -25.27 28.02
CA ALA A 379 -3.99 -24.81 26.97
C ALA A 379 -3.93 -23.29 26.79
N ALA A 380 -3.80 -22.51 27.85
CA ALA A 380 -3.63 -21.05 27.78
C ALA A 380 -2.30 -20.67 27.11
N ALA A 381 -1.21 -21.39 27.42
CA ALA A 381 0.09 -21.21 26.79
C ALA A 381 0.05 -21.55 25.30
N GLU A 382 -0.62 -22.62 24.89
CA GLU A 382 -0.81 -23.02 23.47
C GLU A 382 -1.59 -21.96 22.67
N LEU A 383 -2.57 -21.32 23.31
CA LEU A 383 -3.38 -20.26 22.70
C LEU A 383 -2.81 -18.84 22.85
N PHE A 384 -1.58 -18.71 23.35
CA PHE A 384 -0.90 -17.43 23.57
C PHE A 384 -1.71 -16.43 24.41
N MET A 385 -2.46 -16.91 25.42
CA MET A 385 -3.27 -16.07 26.29
C MET A 385 -3.02 -16.38 27.78
N SER A 386 -3.39 -15.42 28.66
CA SER A 386 -3.28 -15.65 30.11
C SER A 386 -4.35 -16.63 30.61
N GLU A 387 -4.05 -17.42 31.64
CA GLU A 387 -4.98 -18.35 32.26
C GLU A 387 -6.30 -17.69 32.68
N ARG A 388 -6.21 -16.45 33.20
CA ARG A 388 -7.38 -15.64 33.57
C ARG A 388 -8.23 -15.27 32.35
N THR A 389 -7.62 -15.01 31.20
CA THR A 389 -8.32 -14.69 29.94
C THR A 389 -9.01 -15.95 29.41
N LEU A 390 -8.34 -17.10 29.46
CA LEU A 390 -8.93 -18.37 29.06
C LEU A 390 -10.15 -18.74 29.92
N TYR A 391 -10.05 -18.59 31.26
CA TYR A 391 -11.16 -18.83 32.17
C TYR A 391 -12.39 -17.97 31.88
N ARG A 392 -12.17 -16.66 31.63
CA ARG A 392 -13.26 -15.75 31.25
C ARG A 392 -13.92 -16.18 29.94
N LYS A 393 -13.14 -16.57 28.93
CA LYS A 393 -13.66 -17.02 27.63
C LYS A 393 -14.41 -18.36 27.71
N ILE A 394 -13.96 -19.31 28.52
CA ILE A 394 -14.66 -20.58 28.77
C ILE A 394 -16.05 -20.30 29.36
N LYS A 395 -16.13 -19.38 30.32
CA LYS A 395 -17.39 -18.98 30.93
C LYS A 395 -18.29 -18.20 29.98
N GLU A 396 -17.72 -17.33 29.18
CA GLU A 396 -18.45 -16.50 28.20
C GLU A 396 -19.02 -17.34 27.04
N LEU A 397 -18.30 -18.35 26.58
CA LEU A 397 -18.70 -19.25 25.49
C LEU A 397 -19.46 -20.51 25.95
N GLY A 398 -19.72 -20.66 27.25
CA GLY A 398 -20.52 -21.76 27.80
C GLY A 398 -19.90 -23.16 27.53
N ILE A 399 -18.54 -23.26 27.61
CA ILE A 399 -17.85 -24.52 27.39
C ILE A 399 -17.87 -25.27 28.72
N GLU A 400 -18.67 -26.35 28.79
CA GLU A 400 -18.71 -27.23 29.96
C GLU A 400 -17.42 -28.04 30.07
N ASP A 401 -16.85 -28.11 31.29
CA ASP A 401 -15.71 -28.93 31.60
C ASP A 401 -16.16 -30.44 31.62
N ASN A 402 -15.78 -31.20 30.61
CA ASN A 402 -15.85 -32.63 30.62
C ASN A 402 -14.47 -33.22 30.88
#